data_d3949e293af798c89614107a748daec7
#
_entry.id   d3949e293af798c89614107a748daec7
#
_cell.length_a   1.000
_cell.length_b   1.000
_cell.length_c   1.000
_cell.angle_alpha   90.00
_cell.angle_beta   90.00
_cell.angle_gamma   90.00
#
_symmetry.space_group_name_H-M   'P 1'
#
loop_
_entity.id
_entity.type
_entity.pdbx_description
1 polymer ?
#
loop_
_entity_poly.entity_id
_entity_poly.type
_entity_poly.pdbx_seq_one_letter_code
_entity_poly.pdbx_strand_id
1 'polypeptide(L)'
;MKRLATLACIVLFATAALAGPGGGPGGKAGMGGHRMGGAGMGGSMERNLFPPEFVLMNQVALGLSTEQVASIKKQVGETQSRLLDAKVDLSRVTEQLRAALEGAKVDEAAALSLAAQAMDLEKQVKTAHLGLMIRVKNALTEEQQDKARALRPQRRTGPPDETTD
;
A
#
# COMPACT_ATOMS: atom_id res chain seq x y z
N MET A 1 40.15 32.78 -27.55
CA MET A 1 41.35 32.63 -26.74
C MET A 1 40.94 31.85 -25.49
N LYS A 2 41.14 30.53 -25.52
CA LYS A 2 42.05 29.72 -24.71
C LYS A 2 41.85 29.92 -23.20
N ARG A 3 41.32 28.98 -22.45
CA ARG A 3 42.14 27.92 -21.81
C ARG A 3 41.28 26.79 -21.26
N LEU A 4 41.61 25.59 -21.73
CA LEU A 4 41.31 24.30 -21.09
C LEU A 4 42.04 24.23 -19.73
N ALA A 5 41.42 23.64 -18.72
CA ALA A 5 42.09 23.04 -17.58
C ALA A 5 41.42 21.72 -17.24
N THR A 6 42.01 20.68 -17.79
CA THR A 6 41.82 19.29 -17.41
C THR A 6 42.51 19.07 -16.06
N LEU A 7 41.85 18.51 -15.07
CA LEU A 7 42.46 17.93 -13.89
C LEU A 7 41.84 16.55 -13.65
N ALA A 8 42.65 15.59 -14.08
CA ALA A 8 42.53 14.18 -13.69
C ALA A 8 43.03 14.03 -12.25
N CYS A 9 42.28 13.39 -11.39
CA CYS A 9 42.80 12.86 -10.12
C CYS A 9 42.40 11.41 -9.96
N ILE A 10 43.43 10.68 -9.92
CA ILE A 10 43.75 9.28 -9.85
C ILE A 10 43.08 8.59 -8.66
N VAL A 11 42.54 7.44 -8.97
CA VAL A 11 42.07 6.37 -8.09
C VAL A 11 43.22 5.84 -7.24
N LEU A 12 43.03 5.71 -5.96
CA LEU A 12 43.82 4.82 -5.12
C LEU A 12 42.89 3.82 -4.42
N PHE A 13 42.95 2.57 -4.92
CA PHE A 13 42.46 1.38 -4.25
C PHE A 13 43.37 1.07 -3.05
N ALA A 14 42.78 0.96 -1.87
CA ALA A 14 43.40 0.31 -0.74
C ALA A 14 42.53 -0.87 -0.31
N THR A 15 42.92 -2.07 -0.74
CA THR A 15 42.45 -3.34 -0.22
C THR A 15 43.10 -3.61 1.14
N ALA A 16 42.27 -3.79 2.17
CA ALA A 16 42.68 -4.41 3.41
C ALA A 16 41.76 -5.57 3.73
N ALA A 17 42.21 -6.76 3.42
CA ALA A 17 41.66 -8.00 3.93
C ALA A 17 42.13 -8.20 5.36
N LEU A 18 41.20 -8.40 6.31
CA LEU A 18 41.53 -9.07 7.57
C LEU A 18 40.44 -10.07 7.88
N ALA A 19 40.82 -11.32 7.79
CA ALA A 19 40.06 -12.47 8.22
C ALA A 19 40.10 -12.56 9.77
N GLY A 20 38.94 -12.82 10.38
CA GLY A 20 38.83 -13.24 11.77
C GLY A 20 37.71 -14.25 11.93
N PRO A 21 37.97 -15.45 12.47
CA PRO A 21 36.97 -16.53 12.62
C PRO A 21 36.28 -16.40 13.97
N GLY A 22 34.98 -16.48 13.97
CA GLY A 22 34.18 -16.57 15.19
C GLY A 22 32.77 -17.07 14.90
N GLY A 23 32.59 -18.38 14.95
CA GLY A 23 31.29 -19.03 14.83
C GLY A 23 30.44 -18.80 16.06
N GLY A 24 29.13 -18.57 15.83
CA GLY A 24 28.07 -18.65 16.82
C GLY A 24 26.78 -19.06 16.12
N PRO A 25 26.16 -20.20 16.48
CA PRO A 25 24.92 -20.65 15.86
C PRO A 25 23.74 -20.03 16.60
N GLY A 26 22.79 -19.51 15.88
CA GLY A 26 21.46 -19.31 16.42
C GLY A 26 20.99 -17.86 16.52
N GLY A 27 20.55 -17.32 15.43
CA GLY A 27 19.70 -16.15 15.39
C GLY A 27 18.80 -16.25 14.16
N LYS A 28 17.61 -16.84 14.31
CA LYS A 28 16.53 -16.66 13.35
C LYS A 28 16.25 -15.15 13.29
N ALA A 29 16.90 -14.47 12.35
CA ALA A 29 16.50 -13.14 11.93
C ALA A 29 15.12 -13.27 11.29
N GLY A 30 14.09 -13.16 12.14
CA GLY A 30 12.75 -12.90 11.70
C GLY A 30 12.80 -11.58 10.93
N MET A 31 12.68 -11.67 9.62
CA MET A 31 12.29 -10.54 8.78
C MET A 31 10.93 -10.08 9.28
N GLY A 32 10.98 -9.24 10.32
CA GLY A 32 9.85 -8.46 10.80
C GLY A 32 9.47 -7.50 9.70
N GLY A 33 8.67 -7.99 8.74
CA GLY A 33 7.94 -7.12 7.87
C GLY A 33 7.24 -6.11 8.76
N HIS A 34 7.64 -4.87 8.66
CA HIS A 34 6.92 -3.75 9.24
C HIS A 34 5.54 -3.73 8.57
N ARG A 35 4.64 -4.57 9.09
CA ARG A 35 3.22 -4.31 8.95
C ARG A 35 3.00 -2.96 9.62
N MET A 36 3.11 -1.90 8.86
CA MET A 36 2.37 -0.69 9.12
C MET A 36 0.88 -1.05 8.98
N GLY A 37 0.44 -1.86 9.93
CA GLY A 37 -0.96 -2.11 10.18
C GLY A 37 -1.52 -0.82 10.74
N GLY A 38 -2.05 0.03 9.89
CA GLY A 38 -3.01 1.03 10.31
C GLY A 38 -4.16 0.30 11.00
N ALA A 39 -4.01 0.05 12.31
CA ALA A 39 -5.08 -0.42 13.19
C ALA A 39 -6.08 0.71 13.49
N GLY A 40 -6.13 1.73 12.61
CA GLY A 40 -7.15 2.75 12.60
C GLY A 40 -8.22 2.39 11.59
N MET A 41 -9.41 2.76 11.79
CA MET A 41 -10.63 2.79 10.95
C MET A 41 -10.84 1.67 9.89
N GLY A 42 -9.79 1.06 9.30
CA GLY A 42 -9.90 0.08 8.21
C GLY A 42 -10.56 -1.24 8.64
N GLY A 43 -10.15 -1.81 9.76
CA GLY A 43 -10.54 -3.18 10.13
C GLY A 43 -12.03 -3.39 10.46
N SER A 44 -12.76 -2.38 10.92
CA SER A 44 -14.20 -2.46 11.18
C SER A 44 -15.04 -2.05 9.96
N MET A 45 -14.58 -1.08 9.18
CA MET A 45 -15.25 -0.66 7.94
C MET A 45 -15.17 -1.75 6.86
N GLU A 46 -14.03 -2.40 6.71
CA GLU A 46 -13.85 -3.49 5.73
C GLU A 46 -14.79 -4.66 5.95
N ARG A 47 -15.26 -4.89 7.18
CA ARG A 47 -16.24 -5.96 7.46
C ARG A 47 -17.59 -5.74 6.77
N ASN A 48 -17.97 -4.50 6.54
CA ASN A 48 -19.25 -4.15 5.94
C ASN A 48 -19.16 -3.79 4.45
N LEU A 49 -17.97 -3.83 3.87
CA LEU A 49 -17.71 -3.49 2.47
C LEU A 49 -17.15 -4.71 1.75
N PHE A 50 -17.36 -4.79 0.44
CA PHE A 50 -16.92 -5.92 -0.38
C PHE A 50 -15.87 -5.44 -1.38
N PRO A 51 -14.64 -6.04 -1.38
CA PRO A 51 -13.67 -5.79 -2.42
C PRO A 51 -14.25 -6.14 -3.79
N PRO A 52 -14.07 -5.32 -4.82
CA PRO A 52 -14.62 -5.59 -6.16
C PRO A 52 -14.18 -6.93 -6.72
N GLU A 53 -12.92 -7.29 -6.52
CA GLU A 53 -12.34 -8.55 -6.97
C GLU A 53 -13.06 -9.75 -6.35
N PHE A 54 -13.34 -9.69 -5.04
CA PHE A 54 -14.08 -10.72 -4.33
C PHE A 54 -15.50 -10.89 -4.92
N VAL A 55 -16.19 -9.78 -5.19
CA VAL A 55 -17.55 -9.80 -5.77
C VAL A 55 -17.53 -10.39 -7.17
N LEU A 56 -16.59 -9.99 -8.03
CA LEU A 56 -16.47 -10.48 -9.39
C LEU A 56 -16.04 -11.95 -9.46
N MET A 57 -15.15 -12.39 -8.57
CA MET A 57 -14.75 -13.81 -8.51
C MET A 57 -15.90 -14.72 -8.07
N ASN A 58 -16.83 -14.21 -7.26
CA ASN A 58 -17.98 -14.96 -6.77
C ASN A 58 -19.28 -14.61 -7.52
N GLN A 59 -19.21 -14.03 -8.71
CA GLN A 59 -20.37 -13.53 -9.46
C GLN A 59 -21.50 -14.55 -9.64
N VAL A 60 -21.15 -15.82 -9.88
CA VAL A 60 -22.11 -16.92 -10.06
C VAL A 60 -22.78 -17.27 -8.73
N ALA A 61 -22.00 -17.45 -7.67
CA ALA A 61 -22.51 -17.77 -6.34
C ALA A 61 -23.40 -16.65 -5.75
N LEU A 62 -23.08 -15.39 -6.10
CA LEU A 62 -23.87 -14.24 -5.71
C LEU A 62 -25.11 -14.02 -6.60
N GLY A 63 -25.18 -14.68 -7.76
CA GLY A 63 -26.27 -14.49 -8.72
C GLY A 63 -26.28 -13.06 -9.31
N LEU A 64 -25.10 -12.53 -9.67
CA LEU A 64 -25.02 -11.20 -10.28
C LEU A 64 -25.58 -11.21 -11.69
N SER A 65 -26.34 -10.16 -12.05
CA SER A 65 -26.74 -9.95 -13.44
C SER A 65 -25.57 -9.50 -14.31
N THR A 66 -25.71 -9.69 -15.63
CA THR A 66 -24.72 -9.22 -16.61
C THR A 66 -24.47 -7.72 -16.48
N GLU A 67 -25.52 -6.95 -16.23
CA GLU A 67 -25.46 -5.49 -16.05
C GLU A 67 -24.71 -5.11 -14.79
N GLN A 68 -24.93 -5.82 -13.67
CA GLN A 68 -24.20 -5.62 -12.43
C GLN A 68 -22.71 -5.87 -12.62
N VAL A 69 -22.36 -6.99 -13.27
CA VAL A 69 -20.95 -7.34 -13.57
C VAL A 69 -20.30 -6.28 -14.46
N ALA A 70 -20.98 -5.84 -15.52
CA ALA A 70 -20.48 -4.81 -16.42
C ALA A 70 -20.28 -3.47 -15.69
N SER A 71 -21.25 -3.07 -14.87
CA SER A 71 -21.18 -1.84 -14.07
C SER A 71 -20.01 -1.87 -13.08
N ILE A 72 -19.85 -2.96 -12.34
CA ILE A 72 -18.74 -3.12 -11.38
C ILE A 72 -17.38 -3.07 -12.10
N LYS A 73 -17.22 -3.79 -13.22
CA LYS A 73 -15.98 -3.76 -14.02
C LYS A 73 -15.63 -2.35 -14.50
N LYS A 74 -16.64 -1.61 -15.00
CA LYS A 74 -16.46 -0.21 -15.43
C LYS A 74 -15.96 0.67 -14.28
N GLN A 75 -16.61 0.60 -13.11
CA GLN A 75 -16.24 1.37 -11.92
C GLN A 75 -14.83 1.03 -11.42
N VAL A 76 -14.44 -0.25 -11.49
CA VAL A 76 -13.08 -0.70 -11.16
C VAL A 76 -12.07 -0.05 -12.11
N GLY A 77 -12.28 -0.14 -13.42
CA GLY A 77 -11.36 0.43 -14.42
C GLY A 77 -11.17 1.94 -14.25
N GLU A 78 -12.26 2.69 -14.11
CA GLU A 78 -12.21 4.15 -13.88
C GLU A 78 -11.48 4.51 -12.59
N THR A 79 -11.70 3.73 -11.53
CA THR A 79 -11.04 3.99 -10.24
C THR A 79 -9.58 3.61 -10.28
N GLN A 80 -9.21 2.51 -10.93
CA GLN A 80 -7.82 2.07 -11.05
C GLN A 80 -6.96 3.08 -11.81
N SER A 81 -7.48 3.68 -12.89
CA SER A 81 -6.77 4.75 -13.60
C SER A 81 -6.45 5.92 -12.66
N ARG A 82 -7.46 6.45 -11.97
CA ARG A 82 -7.27 7.55 -11.00
C ARG A 82 -6.32 7.20 -9.86
N LEU A 83 -6.38 5.96 -9.37
CA LEU A 83 -5.49 5.49 -8.32
C LEU A 83 -4.04 5.38 -8.80
N LEU A 84 -3.82 4.97 -10.06
CA LEU A 84 -2.49 4.91 -10.64
C LEU A 84 -1.88 6.30 -10.73
N ASP A 85 -2.62 7.27 -11.28
CA ASP A 85 -2.15 8.65 -11.40
C ASP A 85 -1.79 9.23 -10.01
N ALA A 86 -2.69 9.10 -9.04
CA ALA A 86 -2.45 9.59 -7.68
C ALA A 86 -1.25 8.90 -7.00
N LYS A 87 -1.02 7.61 -7.24
CA LYS A 87 0.14 6.87 -6.69
C LYS A 87 1.46 7.30 -7.32
N VAL A 88 1.46 7.56 -8.63
CA VAL A 88 2.64 8.08 -9.35
C VAL A 88 3.02 9.46 -8.80
N ASP A 89 2.03 10.35 -8.65
CA ASP A 89 2.25 11.67 -8.07
C ASP A 89 2.71 11.60 -6.61
N LEU A 90 2.12 10.72 -5.80
CA LEU A 90 2.53 10.50 -4.41
C LEU A 90 3.99 10.03 -4.34
N SER A 91 4.39 9.10 -5.19
CA SER A 91 5.78 8.63 -5.25
C SER A 91 6.74 9.77 -5.58
N ARG A 92 6.40 10.61 -6.56
CA ARG A 92 7.19 11.76 -6.96
C ARG A 92 7.33 12.79 -5.83
N VAL A 93 6.22 13.15 -5.18
CA VAL A 93 6.23 14.13 -4.07
C VAL A 93 6.97 13.60 -2.86
N THR A 94 6.83 12.31 -2.54
CA THR A 94 7.55 11.66 -1.44
C THR A 94 9.06 11.67 -1.68
N GLU A 95 9.50 11.43 -2.92
CA GLU A 95 10.91 11.50 -3.28
C GLU A 95 11.46 12.94 -3.19
N GLN A 96 10.68 13.94 -3.61
CA GLN A 96 11.04 15.34 -3.43
C GLN A 96 11.15 15.73 -1.95
N LEU A 97 10.23 15.28 -1.11
CA LEU A 97 10.28 15.49 0.33
C LEU A 97 11.52 14.83 0.93
N ARG A 98 11.81 13.59 0.55
CA ARG A 98 13.01 12.88 1.01
C ARG A 98 14.28 13.68 0.67
N ALA A 99 14.41 14.12 -0.57
CA ALA A 99 15.55 14.92 -1.02
C ALA A 99 15.66 16.25 -0.26
N ALA A 100 14.52 16.92 0.01
CA ALA A 100 14.51 18.17 0.77
C ALA A 100 14.98 17.98 2.24
N LEU A 101 14.80 16.79 2.80
CA LEU A 101 15.20 16.47 4.19
C LEU A 101 16.65 15.97 4.32
N GLU A 102 17.34 15.62 3.23
CA GLU A 102 18.72 15.11 3.26
C GLU A 102 19.78 16.18 3.54
N GLY A 103 19.46 17.46 3.42
CA GLY A 103 20.40 18.56 3.62
C GLY A 103 20.75 18.81 5.10
N ALA A 104 21.95 19.32 5.36
CA ALA A 104 22.37 19.74 6.71
C ALA A 104 21.49 20.88 7.29
N LYS A 105 20.83 21.64 6.42
CA LYS A 105 19.81 22.63 6.76
C LYS A 105 18.60 22.36 5.89
N VAL A 106 17.46 22.19 6.52
CA VAL A 106 16.16 21.96 5.86
C VAL A 106 15.41 23.27 5.76
N ASP A 107 14.90 23.57 4.58
CA ASP A 107 13.88 24.61 4.40
C ASP A 107 12.54 24.05 4.92
N GLU A 108 12.16 24.50 6.12
CA GLU A 108 10.97 24.03 6.82
C GLU A 108 9.69 24.30 6.00
N ALA A 109 9.56 25.47 5.40
CA ALA A 109 8.37 25.84 4.65
C ALA A 109 8.21 24.96 3.39
N ALA A 110 9.29 24.74 2.65
CA ALA A 110 9.29 23.88 1.50
C ALA A 110 9.00 22.41 1.86
N ALA A 111 9.63 21.90 2.93
CA ALA A 111 9.41 20.53 3.40
C ALA A 111 7.97 20.30 3.87
N LEU A 112 7.40 21.22 4.64
CA LEU A 112 6.00 21.14 5.09
C LEU A 112 5.01 21.23 3.93
N SER A 113 5.31 22.05 2.90
CA SER A 113 4.48 22.11 1.68
C SER A 113 4.48 20.77 0.93
N LEU A 114 5.63 20.11 0.78
CA LEU A 114 5.72 18.78 0.17
C LEU A 114 5.01 17.72 1.01
N ALA A 115 5.14 17.78 2.34
CA ALA A 115 4.43 16.88 3.24
C ALA A 115 2.91 17.02 3.12
N ALA A 116 2.40 18.26 3.06
CA ALA A 116 0.97 18.52 2.85
C ALA A 116 0.47 17.95 1.52
N GLN A 117 1.23 18.13 0.43
CA GLN A 117 0.89 17.55 -0.88
C GLN A 117 0.85 16.02 -0.82
N ALA A 118 1.83 15.37 -0.16
CA ALA A 118 1.83 13.92 0.00
C ALA A 118 0.60 13.43 0.79
N MET A 119 0.23 14.09 1.88
CA MET A 119 -0.96 13.78 2.67
C MET A 119 -2.25 13.93 1.88
N ASP A 120 -2.37 14.96 1.03
CA ASP A 120 -3.54 15.16 0.18
C ASP A 120 -3.65 14.05 -0.89
N LEU A 121 -2.55 13.63 -1.48
CA LEU A 121 -2.53 12.50 -2.43
C LEU A 121 -2.87 11.17 -1.73
N GLU A 122 -2.35 10.91 -0.55
CA GLU A 122 -2.75 9.74 0.26
C GLU A 122 -4.24 9.74 0.58
N LYS A 123 -4.80 10.89 0.96
CA LYS A 123 -6.23 11.06 1.19
C LYS A 123 -7.03 10.73 -0.07
N GLN A 124 -6.60 11.22 -1.23
CA GLN A 124 -7.26 10.91 -2.51
C GLN A 124 -7.27 9.41 -2.79
N VAL A 125 -6.12 8.73 -2.62
CA VAL A 125 -6.00 7.27 -2.80
C VAL A 125 -6.96 6.52 -1.87
N LYS A 126 -6.95 6.84 -0.58
CA LYS A 126 -7.79 6.19 0.44
C LYS A 126 -9.29 6.44 0.16
N THR A 127 -9.65 7.67 -0.19
CA THR A 127 -11.04 8.05 -0.49
C THR A 127 -11.54 7.40 -1.78
N ALA A 128 -10.73 7.33 -2.82
CA ALA A 128 -11.09 6.67 -4.07
C ALA A 128 -11.33 5.17 -3.88
N HIS A 129 -10.46 4.50 -3.11
CA HIS A 129 -10.61 3.08 -2.79
C HIS A 129 -11.88 2.80 -1.96
N LEU A 130 -12.10 3.58 -0.89
CA LEU A 130 -13.31 3.47 -0.07
C LEU A 130 -14.57 3.73 -0.89
N GLY A 131 -14.56 4.77 -1.74
CA GLY A 131 -15.67 5.10 -2.62
C GLY A 131 -16.01 4.00 -3.60
N LEU A 132 -14.99 3.30 -4.15
CA LEU A 132 -15.21 2.13 -4.99
C LEU A 132 -15.92 1.00 -4.22
N MET A 133 -15.43 0.65 -3.03
CA MET A 133 -16.06 -0.40 -2.22
C MET A 133 -17.50 -0.07 -1.84
N ILE A 134 -17.80 1.19 -1.56
CA ILE A 134 -19.18 1.64 -1.27
C ILE A 134 -20.06 1.48 -2.52
N ARG A 135 -19.59 1.91 -3.69
CA ARG A 135 -20.34 1.76 -4.95
C ARG A 135 -20.59 0.29 -5.29
N VAL A 136 -19.60 -0.57 -5.10
CA VAL A 136 -19.76 -2.02 -5.29
C VAL A 136 -20.81 -2.58 -4.34
N LYS A 137 -20.77 -2.21 -3.05
CA LYS A 137 -21.79 -2.63 -2.09
C LYS A 137 -23.19 -2.19 -2.51
N ASN A 138 -23.34 -0.93 -2.95
CA ASN A 138 -24.63 -0.38 -3.38
C ASN A 138 -25.15 -0.99 -4.71
N ALA A 139 -24.27 -1.61 -5.51
CA ALA A 139 -24.66 -2.33 -6.71
C ALA A 139 -25.22 -3.73 -6.41
N LEU A 140 -25.08 -4.22 -5.17
CA LEU A 140 -25.59 -5.51 -4.73
C LEU A 140 -26.93 -5.35 -4.02
N THR A 141 -27.85 -6.30 -4.25
CA THR A 141 -29.08 -6.40 -3.45
C THR A 141 -28.76 -6.86 -2.02
N GLU A 142 -29.68 -6.71 -1.09
CA GLU A 142 -29.51 -7.19 0.30
C GLU A 142 -29.21 -8.68 0.35
N GLU A 143 -29.97 -9.49 -0.42
CA GLU A 143 -29.75 -10.92 -0.51
C GLU A 143 -28.34 -11.27 -1.04
N GLN A 144 -27.86 -10.54 -2.06
CA GLN A 144 -26.50 -10.70 -2.59
C GLN A 144 -25.42 -10.30 -1.56
N GLN A 145 -25.68 -9.26 -0.77
CA GLN A 145 -24.80 -8.85 0.31
C GLN A 145 -24.73 -9.90 1.43
N ASP A 146 -25.85 -10.56 1.77
CA ASP A 146 -25.88 -11.62 2.77
C ASP A 146 -25.11 -12.86 2.27
N LYS A 147 -25.32 -13.27 1.01
CA LYS A 147 -24.51 -14.31 0.37
C LYS A 147 -23.02 -13.95 0.38
N ALA A 148 -22.68 -12.71 0.07
CA ALA A 148 -21.29 -12.23 0.09
C ALA A 148 -20.67 -12.28 1.49
N ARG A 149 -21.43 -11.99 2.53
CA ARG A 149 -20.97 -12.15 3.93
C ARG A 149 -20.72 -13.61 4.28
N ALA A 150 -21.61 -14.50 3.88
CA ALA A 150 -21.48 -15.94 4.13
C ALA A 150 -20.28 -16.57 3.40
N LEU A 151 -19.93 -16.10 2.21
CA LEU A 151 -18.80 -16.57 1.40
C LEU A 151 -17.44 -16.07 1.90
N ARG A 152 -17.39 -15.11 2.83
CA ARG A 152 -16.13 -14.63 3.37
C ARG A 152 -15.47 -15.71 4.23
N PRO A 153 -14.16 -15.95 4.04
CA PRO A 153 -13.42 -16.77 4.97
C PRO A 153 -13.53 -16.14 6.37
N GLN A 154 -14.11 -16.86 7.30
CA GLN A 154 -14.04 -16.43 8.71
C GLN A 154 -12.56 -16.39 9.09
N ARG A 155 -12.03 -15.23 9.46
CA ARG A 155 -10.74 -15.18 10.13
C ARG A 155 -10.91 -16.01 11.40
N ARG A 156 -10.30 -17.19 11.44
CA ARG A 156 -10.17 -17.95 12.68
C ARG A 156 -9.55 -17.00 13.71
N THR A 157 -10.36 -16.51 14.61
CA THR A 157 -9.90 -15.90 15.84
C THR A 157 -9.16 -17.01 16.58
N GLY A 158 -7.84 -16.87 16.72
CA GLY A 158 -6.92 -17.67 17.51
C GLY A 158 -7.18 -19.17 17.74
N PRO A 159 -6.17 -19.94 18.10
CA PRO A 159 -6.38 -21.31 18.53
C PRO A 159 -7.31 -21.30 19.76
N PRO A 160 -8.18 -22.32 19.92
CA PRO A 160 -8.89 -22.50 21.17
C PRO A 160 -7.85 -22.61 22.28
N ASP A 161 -8.09 -21.83 23.35
CA ASP A 161 -7.31 -21.91 24.60
C ASP A 161 -7.44 -23.35 25.10
N GLU A 162 -6.42 -24.17 24.87
CA GLU A 162 -6.30 -25.48 25.53
C GLU A 162 -5.92 -25.23 26.99
N THR A 163 -6.89 -24.79 27.78
CA THR A 163 -6.84 -25.00 29.22
C THR A 163 -7.23 -26.45 29.47
N THR A 164 -6.25 -27.31 29.40
CA THR A 164 -6.37 -28.69 29.90
C THR A 164 -6.25 -28.66 31.41
N ASP A 165 -7.22 -29.29 32.09
CA ASP A 165 -7.21 -29.70 33.47
C ASP A 165 -5.93 -30.46 33.87
#